data_8c3e2d4cf2431d17f2edb41fc00d4953
#
_entry.id   8c3e2d4cf2431d17f2edb41fc00d4953
#
_cell.length_a   1.000
_cell.length_b   1.000
_cell.length_c   1.000
_cell.angle_alpha   90.00
_cell.angle_beta   90.00
_cell.angle_gamma   90.00
#
_symmetry.space_group_name_H-M   'P 1'
#
loop_
_entity.id
_entity.type
_entity.pdbx_description
1 polymer ?
#
loop_
_entity_poly.entity_id
_entity_poly.type
_entity_poly.pdbx_seq_one_letter_code
_entity_poly.pdbx_strand_id
1 'polypeptide(L)'
;SYSAARSDFFRYLLMYKEGGVYLDLKSSCSVHFDSILHEEDEFIICGWENETGQKYEGYGKNQHLKYLKYGEYQQWNIIAQRESPYLKAVIEEVSFRIQHYSPIKYHVGRKGVLNTTGPVPYSIAVERLIHTNQFSYRYERFAETFGLIYKNADTSVVNKNHYSLQTQ
;
A
#
# COMPACT_ATOMS: atom_id res chain seq x y z
N SER A 1 3.68 1.68 -16.96
CA SER A 1 3.77 0.22 -17.15
C SER A 1 2.48 -0.45 -16.68
N TYR A 2 1.77 -1.09 -17.60
CA TYR A 2 0.50 -1.79 -17.29
C TYR A 2 0.69 -2.95 -16.28
N SER A 3 1.87 -3.57 -16.24
CA SER A 3 2.15 -4.69 -15.33
C SER A 3 2.09 -4.29 -13.86
N ALA A 4 2.68 -3.16 -13.47
CA ALA A 4 2.64 -2.70 -12.09
C ALA A 4 1.22 -2.32 -11.66
N ALA A 5 0.47 -1.60 -12.51
CA ALA A 5 -0.92 -1.27 -12.22
C ALA A 5 -1.81 -2.51 -12.08
N ARG A 6 -1.58 -3.54 -12.91
CA ARG A 6 -2.28 -4.83 -12.79
C ARG A 6 -1.93 -5.54 -11.49
N SER A 7 -0.66 -5.53 -11.09
CA SER A 7 -0.23 -6.13 -9.82
C SER A 7 -0.85 -5.41 -8.61
N ASP A 8 -0.92 -4.07 -8.64
CA ASP A 8 -1.56 -3.30 -7.57
C ASP A 8 -3.05 -3.67 -7.45
N PHE A 9 -3.76 -3.67 -8.57
CA PHE A 9 -5.19 -3.99 -8.53
C PHE A 9 -5.46 -5.45 -8.14
N PHE A 10 -4.64 -6.38 -8.66
CA PHE A 10 -4.72 -7.80 -8.32
C PHE A 10 -4.57 -8.04 -6.82
N ARG A 11 -3.58 -7.40 -6.15
CA ARG A 11 -3.38 -7.60 -4.70
C ARG A 11 -4.59 -7.16 -3.88
N TYR A 12 -5.26 -6.09 -4.27
CA TYR A 12 -6.47 -5.64 -3.57
C TYR A 12 -7.63 -6.62 -3.72
N LEU A 13 -7.86 -7.12 -4.95
CA LEU A 13 -8.90 -8.11 -5.22
C LEU A 13 -8.61 -9.43 -4.49
N LEU A 14 -7.35 -9.90 -4.52
CA LEU A 14 -6.93 -11.11 -3.84
C LEU A 14 -7.18 -10.99 -2.34
N MET A 15 -6.69 -9.91 -1.73
CA MET A 15 -6.81 -9.69 -0.29
C MET A 15 -8.26 -9.44 0.15
N TYR A 16 -9.07 -8.82 -0.68
CA TYR A 16 -10.51 -8.70 -0.41
C TYR A 16 -11.19 -10.07 -0.40
N LYS A 17 -10.85 -10.92 -1.37
CA LYS A 17 -11.48 -12.24 -1.52
C LYS A 17 -11.02 -13.24 -0.46
N GLU A 18 -9.73 -13.29 -0.18
CA GLU A 18 -9.12 -14.35 0.64
C GLU A 18 -8.78 -13.88 2.07
N GLY A 19 -8.50 -12.58 2.28
CA GLY A 19 -7.94 -12.06 3.53
C GLY A 19 -6.51 -12.52 3.77
N GLY A 20 -6.04 -12.34 5.00
CA GLY A 20 -4.72 -12.79 5.45
C GLY A 20 -3.64 -11.71 5.33
N VAL A 21 -2.43 -12.11 4.96
CA VAL A 21 -1.25 -11.24 4.85
C VAL A 21 -0.68 -11.30 3.45
N TYR A 22 -0.63 -10.16 2.79
CA TYR A 22 0.07 -9.96 1.52
C TYR A 22 1.38 -9.22 1.76
N LEU A 23 2.43 -9.66 1.11
CA LEU A 23 3.72 -8.99 1.06
C LEU A 23 4.22 -8.92 -0.40
N ASP A 24 4.82 -7.81 -0.78
CA ASP A 24 5.54 -7.74 -2.06
C ASP A 24 6.68 -8.75 -2.12
N LEU A 25 6.97 -9.32 -3.29
CA LEU A 25 7.95 -10.39 -3.51
C LEU A 25 9.36 -10.11 -2.96
N LYS A 26 9.74 -8.85 -2.84
CA LYS A 26 11.04 -8.43 -2.30
C LYS A 26 11.00 -8.15 -0.79
N SER A 27 9.90 -8.48 -0.15
CA SER A 27 9.68 -8.26 1.28
C SER A 27 9.73 -9.59 2.02
N SER A 28 9.97 -9.52 3.31
CA SER A 28 10.00 -10.70 4.19
C SER A 28 9.38 -10.37 5.54
N CYS A 29 9.17 -11.42 6.33
CA CYS A 29 8.81 -11.32 7.73
C CYS A 29 9.83 -12.11 8.56
N SER A 30 10.33 -11.52 9.64
CA SER A 30 11.31 -12.12 10.53
C SER A 30 10.71 -12.81 11.75
N VAL A 31 9.38 -12.74 11.92
CA VAL A 31 8.65 -13.33 13.03
C VAL A 31 7.46 -14.14 12.54
N HIS A 32 6.93 -15.01 13.36
CA HIS A 32 5.67 -15.72 13.06
C HIS A 32 4.49 -14.76 13.18
N PHE A 33 3.57 -14.81 12.21
CA PHE A 33 2.38 -13.94 12.22
C PHE A 33 1.50 -14.16 13.45
N ASP A 34 1.40 -15.39 13.95
CA ASP A 34 0.65 -15.72 15.17
C ASP A 34 1.15 -14.98 16.42
N SER A 35 2.38 -14.45 16.40
CA SER A 35 2.93 -13.69 17.51
C SER A 35 2.60 -12.19 17.47
N ILE A 36 2.06 -11.71 16.36
CA ILE A 36 1.83 -10.27 16.10
C ILE A 36 0.40 -9.94 15.67
N LEU A 37 -0.34 -10.94 15.17
CA LEU A 37 -1.75 -10.77 14.78
C LEU A 37 -2.66 -11.18 15.95
N HIS A 38 -3.75 -10.45 16.12
CA HIS A 38 -4.81 -10.74 17.08
C HIS A 38 -6.09 -11.17 16.36
N GLU A 39 -6.92 -11.97 17.01
CA GLU A 39 -8.17 -12.45 16.41
C GLU A 39 -9.13 -11.31 16.04
N GLU A 40 -9.06 -10.21 16.78
CA GLU A 40 -9.85 -9.00 16.56
C GLU A 40 -9.31 -8.06 15.47
N ASP A 41 -8.16 -8.35 14.87
CA ASP A 41 -7.59 -7.52 13.81
C ASP A 41 -8.40 -7.65 12.52
N GLU A 42 -9.23 -6.66 12.21
CA GLU A 42 -9.99 -6.63 10.95
C GLU A 42 -9.17 -6.05 9.78
N PHE A 43 -8.37 -5.01 10.09
CA PHE A 43 -7.51 -4.34 9.11
C PHE A 43 -6.33 -3.67 9.81
N ILE A 44 -5.12 -3.92 9.32
CA ILE A 44 -3.92 -3.30 9.86
C ILE A 44 -3.32 -2.35 8.84
N ILE A 45 -3.10 -1.11 9.27
CA ILE A 45 -2.54 -0.04 8.46
C ILE A 45 -1.12 0.22 8.95
N CYS A 46 -0.14 0.17 8.05
CA CYS A 46 1.24 0.51 8.37
C CYS A 46 1.63 1.87 7.79
N GLY A 47 2.25 2.70 8.62
CA GLY A 47 2.89 3.96 8.22
C GLY A 47 4.34 3.76 7.79
N TRP A 48 4.95 4.84 7.27
CA TRP A 48 6.36 4.85 6.87
C TRP A 48 7.26 5.39 7.97
N GLU A 49 8.35 4.71 8.25
CA GLU A 49 9.48 5.21 9.04
C GLU A 49 10.39 6.04 8.12
N ASN A 50 9.94 7.27 7.80
CA ASN A 50 10.47 8.05 6.69
C ASN A 50 10.96 9.46 7.05
N GLU A 51 11.08 9.77 8.34
CA GLU A 51 11.69 11.02 8.78
C GLU A 51 13.19 11.02 8.54
N THR A 52 13.81 12.20 8.65
CA THR A 52 15.26 12.35 8.46
C THR A 52 16.03 11.44 9.41
N GLY A 53 16.93 10.64 8.86
CA GLY A 53 17.71 9.65 9.58
C GLY A 53 17.02 8.32 9.85
N GLN A 54 15.77 8.15 9.45
CA GLN A 54 15.05 6.87 9.57
C GLN A 54 15.28 5.97 8.34
N LYS A 55 14.97 4.69 8.50
CA LYS A 55 15.27 3.62 7.53
C LYS A 55 14.72 3.87 6.13
N TYR A 56 13.53 4.46 6.04
CA TYR A 56 12.87 4.73 4.76
C TYR A 56 12.76 6.23 4.48
N GLU A 57 13.79 7.00 4.86
CA GLU A 57 13.81 8.43 4.59
C GLU A 57 13.45 8.73 3.13
N GLY A 58 12.49 9.63 2.92
CA GLY A 58 12.01 10.03 1.61
C GLY A 58 10.96 9.12 0.97
N TYR A 59 10.68 7.94 1.53
CA TYR A 59 9.57 7.09 1.07
C TYR A 59 8.23 7.61 1.60
N GLY A 60 7.15 7.37 0.85
CA GLY A 60 5.80 7.73 1.31
C GLY A 60 5.55 9.23 1.49
N LYS A 61 6.46 10.09 1.05
CA LYS A 61 6.34 11.56 1.15
C LYS A 61 5.59 12.16 -0.04
N ASN A 62 4.40 11.64 -0.34
CA ASN A 62 3.57 12.18 -1.40
C ASN A 62 2.89 13.48 -0.92
N GLN A 63 3.17 14.59 -1.61
CA GLN A 63 2.63 15.91 -1.25
C GLN A 63 1.09 15.96 -1.27
N HIS A 64 0.46 15.17 -2.14
CA HIS A 64 -0.98 15.10 -2.24
C HIS A 64 -1.65 14.37 -1.07
N LEU A 65 -0.87 13.71 -0.20
CA LEU A 65 -1.38 12.95 0.95
C LEU A 65 -1.02 13.58 2.31
N LYS A 66 -0.46 14.79 2.32
CA LYS A 66 -0.06 15.47 3.56
C LYS A 66 -1.22 15.78 4.50
N TYR A 67 -2.45 15.82 3.98
CA TYR A 67 -3.65 16.08 4.77
C TYR A 67 -4.22 14.85 5.46
N LEU A 68 -3.72 13.66 5.10
CA LEU A 68 -4.13 12.41 5.74
C LEU A 68 -3.57 12.33 7.16
N LYS A 69 -4.33 11.72 8.05
CA LYS A 69 -3.99 11.60 9.49
C LYS A 69 -2.59 11.04 9.73
N TYR A 70 -2.18 10.06 8.94
CA TYR A 70 -0.89 9.39 9.07
C TYR A 70 -0.03 9.49 7.80
N GLY A 71 -0.38 10.35 6.84
CA GLY A 71 0.29 10.46 5.56
C GLY A 71 -0.01 9.30 4.60
N GLU A 72 0.97 8.94 3.77
CA GLU A 72 0.83 7.81 2.85
C GLU A 72 0.90 6.48 3.60
N TYR A 73 -0.09 5.62 3.40
CA TYR A 73 -0.08 4.27 3.95
C TYR A 73 0.71 3.32 3.07
N GLN A 74 1.43 2.39 3.70
CA GLN A 74 2.13 1.33 3.00
C GLN A 74 1.12 0.41 2.31
N GLN A 75 1.41 0.03 1.06
CA GLN A 75 0.61 -0.93 0.30
C GLN A 75 1.43 -2.15 -0.17
N TRP A 76 2.72 -2.18 0.13
CA TRP A 76 3.58 -3.33 -0.14
C TRP A 76 3.32 -4.48 0.84
N ASN A 77 2.69 -4.17 1.96
CA ASN A 77 2.07 -5.10 2.88
C ASN A 77 0.58 -4.75 3.01
N ILE A 78 -0.27 -5.75 3.09
CA ILE A 78 -1.70 -5.62 3.35
C ILE A 78 -2.08 -6.74 4.30
N ILE A 79 -2.65 -6.38 5.45
CA ILE A 79 -3.13 -7.32 6.45
C ILE A 79 -4.61 -7.01 6.67
N ALA A 80 -5.46 -7.96 6.31
CA ALA A 80 -6.90 -7.72 6.33
C ALA A 80 -7.68 -9.03 6.54
N GLN A 81 -8.81 -8.95 7.19
CA GLN A 81 -9.80 -9.99 7.13
C GLN A 81 -10.43 -10.06 5.73
N ARG A 82 -10.93 -11.24 5.39
CA ARG A 82 -11.70 -11.46 4.17
C ARG A 82 -12.88 -10.48 4.11
N GLU A 83 -13.18 -10.00 2.89
CA GLU A 83 -14.27 -9.06 2.63
C GLU A 83 -14.15 -7.73 3.40
N SER A 84 -12.91 -7.32 3.73
CA SER A 84 -12.62 -6.08 4.42
C SER A 84 -13.30 -4.87 3.75
N PRO A 85 -14.06 -4.06 4.49
CA PRO A 85 -14.68 -2.84 3.95
C PRO A 85 -13.64 -1.83 3.46
N TYR A 86 -12.45 -1.80 4.06
CA TYR A 86 -11.35 -0.96 3.61
C TYR A 86 -10.88 -1.35 2.21
N LEU A 87 -10.68 -2.65 1.97
CA LEU A 87 -10.27 -3.13 0.64
C LEU A 87 -11.37 -2.96 -0.40
N LYS A 88 -12.64 -3.10 -0.01
CA LYS A 88 -13.75 -2.77 -0.89
C LYS A 88 -13.69 -1.32 -1.36
N ALA A 89 -13.52 -0.39 -0.44
CA ALA A 89 -13.37 1.04 -0.76
C ALA A 89 -12.14 1.32 -1.66
N VAL A 90 -11.02 0.64 -1.42
CA VAL A 90 -9.83 0.74 -2.27
C VAL A 90 -10.12 0.24 -3.69
N ILE A 91 -10.77 -0.90 -3.84
CA ILE A 91 -11.15 -1.46 -5.14
C ILE A 91 -12.07 -0.50 -5.90
N GLU A 92 -13.06 0.08 -5.23
CA GLU A 92 -13.99 1.04 -5.81
C GLU A 92 -13.26 2.32 -6.28
N GLU A 93 -12.39 2.89 -5.45
CA GLU A 93 -11.59 4.09 -5.78
C GLU A 93 -10.64 3.81 -6.96
N VAL A 94 -9.94 2.68 -6.96
CA VAL A 94 -9.02 2.30 -8.04
C VAL A 94 -9.79 2.03 -9.32
N SER A 95 -10.91 1.33 -9.26
CA SER A 95 -11.77 1.06 -10.43
C SER A 95 -12.28 2.37 -11.04
N PHE A 96 -12.72 3.31 -10.19
CA PHE A 96 -13.13 4.63 -10.65
C PHE A 96 -12.00 5.37 -11.37
N ARG A 97 -10.77 5.35 -10.82
CA ARG A 97 -9.61 6.01 -11.44
C ARG A 97 -9.20 5.36 -12.76
N ILE A 98 -9.28 4.05 -12.87
CA ILE A 98 -9.01 3.33 -14.12
C ILE A 98 -10.03 3.72 -15.19
N GLN A 99 -11.33 3.71 -14.86
CA GLN A 99 -12.41 4.06 -15.78
C GLN A 99 -12.35 5.51 -16.27
N HIS A 100 -11.87 6.43 -15.40
CA HIS A 100 -11.77 7.85 -15.69
C HIS A 100 -10.32 8.29 -15.88
N TYR A 101 -9.45 7.37 -16.31
CA TYR A 101 -8.03 7.67 -16.47
C TYR A 101 -7.80 8.76 -17.52
N SER A 102 -7.00 9.73 -17.12
CA SER A 102 -6.49 10.80 -17.99
C SER A 102 -5.02 11.07 -17.64
N PRO A 103 -4.12 11.11 -18.64
CA PRO A 103 -2.72 11.45 -18.42
C PRO A 103 -2.51 12.83 -17.76
N ILE A 104 -3.40 13.77 -18.05
CA ILE A 104 -3.36 15.12 -17.45
C ILE A 104 -3.66 15.03 -15.95
N LYS A 105 -4.64 14.23 -15.55
CA LYS A 105 -5.08 14.10 -14.16
C LYS A 105 -4.19 13.19 -13.32
N TYR A 106 -3.85 12.04 -13.88
CA TYR A 106 -3.18 10.97 -13.12
C TYR A 106 -1.72 10.77 -13.51
N HIS A 107 -1.22 11.51 -14.52
CA HIS A 107 0.12 11.38 -15.08
C HIS A 107 0.33 10.05 -15.83
N VAL A 108 1.57 9.85 -16.32
CA VAL A 108 2.03 8.63 -17.00
C VAL A 108 3.22 8.01 -16.28
N GLY A 109 3.64 6.82 -16.72
CA GLY A 109 4.78 6.11 -16.15
C GLY A 109 4.64 5.82 -14.67
N ARG A 110 5.72 5.95 -13.91
CA ARG A 110 5.71 5.70 -12.46
C ARG A 110 4.67 6.55 -11.72
N LYS A 111 4.60 7.86 -12.02
CA LYS A 111 3.62 8.74 -11.38
C LYS A 111 2.18 8.33 -11.70
N GLY A 112 1.93 7.90 -12.93
CA GLY A 112 0.63 7.38 -13.33
C GLY A 112 0.20 6.17 -12.51
N VAL A 113 1.10 5.21 -12.31
CA VAL A 113 0.83 4.03 -11.47
C VAL A 113 0.53 4.44 -10.03
N LEU A 114 1.41 5.26 -9.42
CA LEU A 114 1.22 5.71 -8.03
C LEU A 114 -0.12 6.40 -7.81
N ASN A 115 -0.57 7.21 -8.78
CA ASN A 115 -1.80 8.00 -8.68
C ASN A 115 -3.06 7.23 -9.12
N THR A 116 -2.94 6.15 -9.88
CA THR A 116 -4.10 5.43 -10.43
C THR A 116 -4.41 4.18 -9.63
N THR A 117 -3.41 3.36 -9.32
CA THR A 117 -3.58 2.06 -8.68
C THR A 117 -2.75 1.89 -7.41
N GLY A 118 -1.72 2.71 -7.24
CA GLY A 118 -0.73 2.62 -6.18
C GLY A 118 -1.17 3.19 -4.83
N PRO A 119 -0.21 3.67 -4.03
CA PRO A 119 -0.46 4.09 -2.65
C PRO A 119 -1.37 5.32 -2.54
N VAL A 120 -1.48 6.14 -3.58
CA VAL A 120 -2.32 7.36 -3.51
C VAL A 120 -3.80 7.00 -3.38
N PRO A 121 -4.44 6.26 -4.32
CA PRO A 121 -5.84 5.87 -4.15
C PRO A 121 -6.05 4.95 -2.94
N TYR A 122 -5.10 4.07 -2.63
CA TYR A 122 -5.14 3.22 -1.45
C TYR A 122 -5.28 4.07 -0.17
N SER A 123 -4.37 5.01 0.05
CA SER A 123 -4.37 5.85 1.26
C SER A 123 -5.63 6.72 1.36
N ILE A 124 -6.09 7.30 0.25
CA ILE A 124 -7.29 8.14 0.22
C ILE A 124 -8.54 7.32 0.55
N ALA A 125 -8.69 6.13 -0.02
CA ALA A 125 -9.86 5.29 0.22
C ALA A 125 -9.91 4.80 1.67
N VAL A 126 -8.78 4.36 2.20
CA VAL A 126 -8.65 3.92 3.61
C VAL A 126 -8.98 5.07 4.56
N GLU A 127 -8.40 6.25 4.34
CA GLU A 127 -8.63 7.43 5.19
C GLU A 127 -10.11 7.83 5.24
N ARG A 128 -10.81 7.79 4.10
CA ARG A 128 -12.25 8.09 4.06
C ARG A 128 -13.04 7.19 5.01
N LEU A 129 -12.71 5.90 5.08
CA LEU A 129 -13.38 4.98 5.98
C LEU A 129 -12.99 5.20 7.44
N ILE A 130 -11.72 5.51 7.72
CA ILE A 130 -11.27 5.85 9.07
C ILE A 130 -12.12 6.96 9.65
N HIS A 131 -12.39 8.01 8.88
CA HIS A 131 -13.22 9.14 9.33
C HIS A 131 -14.68 8.79 9.61
N THR A 132 -15.19 7.66 9.10
CA THR A 132 -16.56 7.24 9.42
C THR A 132 -16.68 6.64 10.82
N ASN A 133 -15.58 6.16 11.40
CA ASN A 133 -15.54 5.40 12.66
C ASN A 133 -16.48 4.17 12.70
N GLN A 134 -16.81 3.62 11.52
CA GLN A 134 -17.75 2.49 11.41
C GLN A 134 -17.07 1.13 11.48
N PHE A 135 -15.77 1.07 11.16
CA PHE A 135 -15.03 -0.17 11.02
C PHE A 135 -13.75 -0.12 11.84
N SER A 136 -13.40 -1.26 12.41
CA SER A 136 -12.21 -1.41 13.23
C SER A 136 -10.94 -1.44 12.38
N TYR A 137 -9.87 -0.86 12.88
CA TYR A 137 -8.53 -0.96 12.32
C TYR A 137 -7.48 -0.79 13.40
N ARG A 138 -6.31 -1.39 13.19
CA ARG A 138 -5.11 -1.14 13.98
C ARG A 138 -4.11 -0.37 13.15
N TYR A 139 -3.59 0.72 13.71
CA TYR A 139 -2.53 1.48 13.06
C TYR A 139 -1.18 1.18 13.69
N GLU A 140 -0.25 0.76 12.85
CA GLU A 140 1.14 0.55 13.23
C GLU A 140 2.02 1.58 12.55
N ARG A 141 2.70 2.38 13.37
CA ARG A 141 3.55 3.44 12.86
C ARG A 141 4.64 2.91 11.95
N PHE A 142 5.18 1.74 12.29
CA PHE A 142 6.28 1.10 11.56
C PHE A 142 5.98 -0.37 11.30
N ALA A 143 6.10 -0.80 10.06
CA ALA A 143 5.93 -2.19 9.69
C ALA A 143 6.96 -3.12 10.38
N GLU A 144 8.13 -2.59 10.73
CA GLU A 144 9.17 -3.29 11.46
C GLU A 144 8.74 -3.74 12.87
N THR A 145 7.77 -3.08 13.48
CA THR A 145 7.15 -3.53 14.75
C THR A 145 6.56 -4.93 14.61
N PHE A 146 6.08 -5.26 13.41
CA PHE A 146 5.61 -6.60 13.03
C PHE A 146 6.72 -7.50 12.48
N GLY A 147 7.97 -7.08 12.51
CA GLY A 147 9.05 -7.80 11.86
C GLY A 147 8.93 -7.84 10.33
N LEU A 148 8.12 -6.98 9.72
CA LEU A 148 7.99 -6.86 8.27
C LEU A 148 9.18 -6.08 7.72
N ILE A 149 9.85 -6.63 6.71
CA ILE A 149 11.04 -6.05 6.11
C ILE A 149 10.74 -5.74 4.65
N TYR A 150 10.72 -4.43 4.31
CA TYR A 150 10.56 -3.98 2.94
C TYR A 150 11.90 -3.97 2.22
N LYS A 151 11.97 -4.56 1.02
CA LYS A 151 13.18 -4.70 0.20
C LYS A 151 14.32 -5.35 0.99
N ASN A 152 14.38 -6.66 1.00
CA ASN A 152 15.54 -7.37 1.51
C ASN A 152 16.82 -6.73 0.98
N ALA A 153 17.78 -6.49 1.89
CA ALA A 153 18.99 -5.69 1.66
C ALA A 153 19.89 -6.14 0.51
N ASP A 154 19.64 -7.32 -0.06
CA ASP A 154 20.41 -7.87 -1.19
C ASP A 154 19.88 -7.38 -2.55
N THR A 155 19.75 -6.08 -2.71
CA THR A 155 19.33 -5.45 -3.97
C THR A 155 20.51 -5.11 -4.89
N SER A 156 21.59 -5.86 -4.87
CA SER A 156 22.68 -5.73 -5.85
C SER A 156 22.26 -6.08 -7.29
N VAL A 157 21.12 -6.72 -7.48
CA VAL A 157 20.52 -6.96 -8.80
C VAL A 157 19.38 -5.96 -9.03
N VAL A 158 19.73 -4.74 -9.36
CA VAL A 158 18.77 -3.78 -9.93
C VAL A 158 18.32 -4.34 -11.27
N ASN A 159 17.14 -4.89 -11.32
CA ASN A 159 16.52 -5.32 -12.57
C ASN A 159 16.32 -4.06 -13.42
N LYS A 160 17.14 -3.89 -14.47
CA LYS A 160 17.12 -2.71 -15.40
C LYS A 160 15.74 -2.46 -16.02
N ASN A 161 14.84 -3.44 -15.96
CA ASN A 161 13.48 -3.35 -16.47
C ASN A 161 12.42 -2.99 -15.44
N HIS A 162 12.83 -2.56 -14.23
CA HIS A 162 11.86 -2.18 -13.21
C HIS A 162 11.05 -0.96 -13.67
N TYR A 163 9.72 -1.01 -13.50
CA TYR A 163 8.80 0.04 -13.98
C TYR A 163 9.14 1.44 -13.48
N SER A 164 9.79 1.56 -12.31
CA SER A 164 10.19 2.84 -11.74
C SER A 164 11.26 3.56 -12.56
N LEU A 165 11.93 2.85 -13.48
CA LEU A 165 12.94 3.40 -14.39
C LEU A 165 12.36 3.74 -15.78
N GLN A 166 11.10 3.42 -16.04
CA GLN A 166 10.44 3.73 -17.29
C GLN A 166 9.90 5.17 -17.25
N THR A 167 10.45 6.02 -18.10
CA THR A 167 10.13 7.46 -18.18
C THR A 167 9.05 7.79 -19.21
N GLN A 168 8.50 6.79 -19.90
CA GLN A 168 7.47 6.97 -20.95
C GLN A 168 6.20 6.19 -20.63
#